data_927b45761d2c2a71e2e5c1180152186c
#
_entry.id   927b45761d2c2a71e2e5c1180152186c
#
_cell.length_a   1.000
_cell.length_b   1.000
_cell.length_c   1.000
_cell.angle_alpha   90.00
_cell.angle_beta   90.00
_cell.angle_gamma   90.00
#
_symmetry.space_group_name_H-M   'P 1'
#
loop_
_entity.id
_entity.type
_entity.pdbx_description
1 polymer ?
#
loop_
_entity_poly.entity_id
_entity_poly.type
_entity_poly.pdbx_seq_one_letter_code
_entity_poly.pdbx_strand_id
1 'polypeptide(L)'
;MKFPVLIPNIFDHPFTYTSDINLKVGDYVEVPFGKKKVNGIVWNEFEQDQSKIFKLKKILRKLDVNPLKKTTIDFLNWFSKYNIVPKGMALKLHLLSNQAIENKTSDNFTEYNSIIKKSTYKLNDEQRKCFTNLSKKNNKFCVNVLQGTTGSGKTLVYFNLIKNKIKQNKQALILLPEIGLTGEFEKKFLDFFGFKPAIWHSSVTPKNKKIIWNGLSNGNIKAIIGARSSLFLPFKNLGIVIVDEEHDQSFKQDEGVSYNARDMAISRACLLYTSDAADDQ
;
A
#
# COMPACT_ATOMS: atom_id res chain seq x y z
N MET A 1 7.55 -12.14 27.53
CA MET A 1 6.24 -12.34 26.88
C MET A 1 6.41 -13.12 25.58
N LYS A 2 5.35 -13.81 25.09
CA LYS A 2 5.36 -14.51 23.80
C LYS A 2 4.65 -13.69 22.74
N PHE A 3 5.19 -13.64 21.53
CA PHE A 3 4.66 -12.88 20.40
C PHE A 3 4.63 -13.74 19.14
N PRO A 4 3.52 -13.75 18.38
CA PRO A 4 3.46 -14.33 17.06
C PRO A 4 4.12 -13.36 16.07
N VAL A 5 5.09 -13.84 15.31
CA VAL A 5 5.80 -13.03 14.29
C VAL A 5 5.69 -13.70 12.94
N LEU A 6 5.02 -13.04 12.01
CA LEU A 6 5.00 -13.46 10.61
C LEU A 6 6.27 -12.98 9.92
N ILE A 7 6.94 -13.89 9.22
CA ILE A 7 8.17 -13.62 8.48
C ILE A 7 7.98 -13.89 6.98
N PRO A 8 8.72 -13.20 6.09
CA PRO A 8 8.55 -13.35 4.63
C PRO A 8 9.17 -14.66 4.13
N ASN A 9 8.39 -15.71 4.13
CA ASN A 9 8.80 -17.06 3.72
C ASN A 9 7.63 -17.84 3.08
N ILE A 10 7.79 -19.17 2.93
CA ILE A 10 6.80 -20.05 2.33
C ILE A 10 5.78 -20.61 3.34
N PHE A 11 5.86 -20.25 4.62
CA PHE A 11 4.94 -20.78 5.63
C PHE A 11 3.67 -19.94 5.76
N ASP A 12 2.57 -20.59 6.10
CA ASP A 12 1.25 -19.97 6.20
C ASP A 12 0.89 -19.53 7.63
N HIS A 13 1.85 -19.55 8.52
CA HIS A 13 1.62 -19.23 9.94
C HIS A 13 2.75 -18.36 10.51
N PRO A 14 2.44 -17.53 11.54
CA PRO A 14 3.45 -16.82 12.28
C PRO A 14 4.20 -17.79 13.21
N PHE A 15 5.47 -17.47 13.50
CA PHE A 15 6.29 -18.21 14.45
C PHE A 15 6.25 -17.55 15.82
N THR A 16 6.27 -18.35 16.89
CA THR A 16 6.29 -17.83 18.25
C THR A 16 7.70 -17.48 18.69
N TYR A 17 7.88 -16.22 19.11
CA TYR A 17 9.12 -15.70 19.71
C TYR A 17 8.87 -15.17 21.11
N THR A 18 9.94 -15.03 21.91
CA THR A 18 9.90 -14.34 23.20
C THR A 18 10.49 -12.93 23.09
N SER A 19 10.03 -12.02 23.93
CA SER A 19 10.62 -10.68 24.04
C SER A 19 10.43 -10.10 25.43
N ASP A 20 11.39 -9.29 25.86
CA ASP A 20 11.30 -8.42 27.04
C ASP A 20 10.82 -7.01 26.63
N ILE A 21 10.81 -6.71 25.33
CA ILE A 21 10.33 -5.45 24.80
C ILE A 21 8.81 -5.51 24.69
N ASN A 22 8.13 -4.42 25.07
CA ASN A 22 6.69 -4.30 24.87
C ASN A 22 6.39 -4.07 23.38
N LEU A 23 5.73 -5.03 22.76
CA LEU A 23 5.40 -5.04 21.34
C LEU A 23 3.90 -5.06 21.12
N LYS A 24 3.46 -4.48 20.00
CA LYS A 24 2.07 -4.46 19.57
C LYS A 24 1.95 -5.13 18.20
N VAL A 25 0.75 -5.61 17.88
CA VAL A 25 0.43 -6.09 16.54
C VAL A 25 0.75 -5.00 15.50
N GLY A 26 1.43 -5.40 14.44
CA GLY A 26 1.92 -4.48 13.41
C GLY A 26 3.35 -3.99 13.62
N ASP A 27 3.94 -4.14 14.81
CA ASP A 27 5.34 -3.76 15.04
C ASP A 27 6.28 -4.59 14.17
N TYR A 28 7.20 -3.91 13.51
CA TYR A 28 8.26 -4.56 12.75
C TYR A 28 9.39 -4.95 13.67
N VAL A 29 9.86 -6.18 13.54
CA VAL A 29 10.90 -6.75 14.42
C VAL A 29 11.94 -7.50 13.60
N GLU A 30 13.17 -7.53 14.11
CA GLU A 30 14.22 -8.39 13.61
C GLU A 30 14.28 -9.66 14.48
N VAL A 31 14.23 -10.82 13.84
CA VAL A 31 14.19 -12.13 14.51
C VAL A 31 15.22 -13.09 13.93
N PRO A 32 15.76 -14.02 14.73
CA PRO A 32 16.63 -15.08 14.23
C PRO A 32 15.79 -16.18 13.56
N PHE A 33 16.06 -16.48 12.30
CA PHE A 33 15.43 -17.57 11.57
C PHE A 33 16.49 -18.46 10.90
N GLY A 34 16.60 -19.70 11.33
CA GLY A 34 17.74 -20.55 10.98
C GLY A 34 19.06 -19.92 11.43
N LYS A 35 20.00 -19.74 10.49
CA LYS A 35 21.28 -19.06 10.67
C LYS A 35 21.24 -17.56 10.30
N LYS A 36 20.10 -17.06 9.84
CA LYS A 36 19.94 -15.68 9.35
C LYS A 36 19.12 -14.85 10.35
N LYS A 37 19.28 -13.53 10.25
CA LYS A 37 18.36 -12.56 10.84
C LYS A 37 17.40 -12.10 9.75
N VAL A 38 16.11 -12.05 10.05
CA VAL A 38 15.06 -11.64 9.11
C VAL A 38 14.15 -10.62 9.76
N ASN A 39 13.62 -9.73 8.96
CA ASN A 39 12.57 -8.82 9.40
C ASN A 39 11.22 -9.54 9.34
N GLY A 40 10.44 -9.37 10.38
CA GLY A 40 9.07 -9.86 10.48
C GLY A 40 8.16 -8.82 11.09
N ILE A 41 6.88 -9.16 11.20
CA ILE A 41 5.86 -8.30 11.78
C ILE A 41 5.16 -9.07 12.88
N VAL A 42 4.94 -8.42 14.04
CA VAL A 42 4.12 -8.99 15.11
C VAL A 42 2.70 -9.12 14.58
N TRP A 43 2.22 -10.37 14.53
CA TRP A 43 0.94 -10.72 13.93
C TRP A 43 -0.16 -10.84 14.97
N ASN A 44 -1.41 -10.93 14.52
CA ASN A 44 -2.59 -10.98 15.38
C ASN A 44 -3.03 -12.41 15.80
N GLU A 45 -2.38 -13.43 15.26
CA GLU A 45 -2.73 -14.83 15.49
C GLU A 45 -1.49 -15.61 15.91
N PHE A 46 -1.67 -16.57 16.85
CA PHE A 46 -0.65 -17.58 17.14
C PHE A 46 -0.83 -18.79 16.22
N GLU A 47 0.24 -19.58 16.07
CA GLU A 47 0.16 -20.90 15.44
C GLU A 47 -0.81 -21.78 16.24
N GLN A 48 -1.72 -22.45 15.55
CA GLN A 48 -2.75 -23.28 16.21
C GLN A 48 -2.19 -24.54 16.85
N ASP A 49 -1.05 -25.04 16.38
CA ASP A 49 -0.42 -26.26 16.90
C ASP A 49 0.74 -25.95 17.87
N GLN A 50 0.42 -25.88 19.16
CA GLN A 50 1.39 -25.66 20.24
C GLN A 50 1.94 -26.96 20.83
N SER A 51 1.70 -28.11 20.22
CA SER A 51 2.07 -29.43 20.79
C SER A 51 3.57 -29.73 20.83
N LYS A 52 4.42 -28.94 20.16
CA LYS A 52 5.86 -29.13 20.15
C LYS A 52 6.57 -28.16 21.08
N ILE A 53 7.22 -28.70 22.13
CA ILE A 53 8.06 -27.94 23.05
C ILE A 53 9.38 -27.59 22.34
N PHE A 54 9.39 -26.50 21.60
CA PHE A 54 10.62 -25.93 21.05
C PHE A 54 11.18 -24.87 22.00
N LYS A 55 12.53 -24.80 22.10
CA LYS A 55 13.18 -23.66 22.74
C LYS A 55 12.89 -22.40 21.92
N LEU A 56 12.00 -21.55 22.44
CA LEU A 56 11.61 -20.31 21.77
C LEU A 56 12.83 -19.39 21.64
N LYS A 57 13.00 -18.84 20.46
CA LYS A 57 14.04 -17.82 20.18
C LYS A 57 13.54 -16.45 20.61
N LYS A 58 14.49 -15.56 20.95
CA LYS A 58 14.17 -14.19 21.36
C LYS A 58 14.17 -13.26 20.16
N ILE A 59 13.24 -12.30 20.15
CA ILE A 59 13.23 -11.16 19.22
C ILE A 59 14.51 -10.35 19.50
N LEU A 60 15.25 -10.00 18.45
CA LEU A 60 16.53 -9.30 18.58
C LEU A 60 16.32 -7.82 18.88
N ARG A 61 15.42 -7.18 18.14
CA ARG A 61 15.07 -5.77 18.32
C ARG A 61 13.74 -5.41 17.62
N LYS A 62 13.11 -4.35 18.08
CA LYS A 62 12.06 -3.65 17.35
C LYS A 62 12.70 -2.70 16.33
N LEU A 63 12.13 -2.62 15.14
CA LEU A 63 12.58 -1.69 14.10
C LEU A 63 11.93 -0.31 14.32
N ASP A 64 12.71 0.74 14.04
CA ASP A 64 12.24 2.13 14.16
C ASP A 64 11.47 2.55 12.91
N VAL A 65 10.27 2.00 12.78
CA VAL A 65 9.31 2.32 11.72
C VAL A 65 7.88 2.30 12.30
N ASN A 66 6.97 3.03 11.66
CA ASN A 66 5.57 3.01 12.10
C ASN A 66 4.98 1.59 12.00
N PRO A 67 4.19 1.17 12.98
CA PRO A 67 3.52 -0.12 12.95
C PRO A 67 2.64 -0.28 11.70
N LEU A 68 2.60 -1.49 11.16
CA LEU A 68 1.70 -1.82 10.06
C LEU A 68 0.25 -1.66 10.50
N LYS A 69 -0.53 -0.95 9.73
CA LYS A 69 -1.96 -0.73 9.99
C LYS A 69 -2.74 -2.04 9.95
N LYS A 70 -3.73 -2.17 10.83
CA LYS A 70 -4.67 -3.29 10.85
C LYS A 70 -5.29 -3.54 9.48
N THR A 71 -5.72 -2.47 8.78
CA THR A 71 -6.26 -2.55 7.41
C THR A 71 -5.34 -3.25 6.42
N THR A 72 -4.03 -3.09 6.57
CA THR A 72 -3.05 -3.77 5.71
C THR A 72 -2.85 -5.22 6.14
N ILE A 73 -2.86 -5.50 7.45
CA ILE A 73 -2.84 -6.88 7.98
C ILE A 73 -4.05 -7.66 7.48
N ASP A 74 -5.24 -7.06 7.57
CA ASP A 74 -6.50 -7.65 7.12
C ASP A 74 -6.47 -7.92 5.60
N PHE A 75 -5.92 -6.97 4.83
CA PHE A 75 -5.72 -7.15 3.40
C PHE A 75 -4.75 -8.29 3.08
N LEU A 76 -3.62 -8.40 3.77
CA LEU A 76 -2.65 -9.49 3.56
C LEU A 76 -3.24 -10.86 3.94
N ASN A 77 -4.01 -10.93 5.03
CA ASN A 77 -4.73 -12.14 5.42
C ASN A 77 -5.79 -12.55 4.39
N TRP A 78 -6.58 -11.56 3.92
CA TRP A 78 -7.57 -11.80 2.87
C TRP A 78 -6.92 -12.23 1.56
N PHE A 79 -5.85 -11.53 1.15
CA PHE A 79 -5.07 -11.83 -0.07
C PHE A 79 -4.50 -13.25 -0.05
N SER A 80 -3.92 -13.67 1.07
CA SER A 80 -3.41 -15.03 1.27
C SER A 80 -4.50 -16.08 1.06
N LYS A 81 -5.66 -15.90 1.68
CA LYS A 81 -6.79 -16.83 1.55
C LYS A 81 -7.37 -16.86 0.14
N TYR A 82 -7.60 -15.68 -0.45
CA TYR A 82 -8.23 -15.56 -1.77
C TYR A 82 -7.37 -16.16 -2.89
N ASN A 83 -6.05 -15.91 -2.87
CA ASN A 83 -5.13 -16.41 -3.88
C ASN A 83 -4.52 -17.77 -3.53
N ILE A 84 -4.91 -18.38 -2.40
CA ILE A 84 -4.40 -19.68 -1.92
C ILE A 84 -2.87 -19.68 -1.86
N VAL A 85 -2.31 -18.63 -1.24
CA VAL A 85 -0.86 -18.48 -1.06
C VAL A 85 -0.53 -18.35 0.43
N PRO A 86 0.63 -18.86 0.87
CA PRO A 86 1.06 -18.73 2.26
C PRO A 86 1.14 -17.27 2.72
N LYS A 87 0.72 -16.98 3.96
CA LYS A 87 0.78 -15.62 4.56
C LYS A 87 2.17 -15.02 4.49
N GLY A 88 3.22 -15.82 4.69
CA GLY A 88 4.61 -15.37 4.57
C GLY A 88 4.97 -14.91 3.16
N MET A 89 4.40 -15.51 2.11
CA MET A 89 4.59 -15.06 0.73
C MET A 89 3.82 -13.76 0.46
N ALA A 90 2.61 -13.61 1.00
CA ALA A 90 1.87 -12.35 0.93
C ALA A 90 2.66 -11.23 1.63
N LEU A 91 3.22 -11.50 2.82
CA LEU A 91 4.07 -10.57 3.53
C LEU A 91 5.33 -10.18 2.73
N LYS A 92 5.90 -11.10 1.94
CA LYS A 92 7.06 -10.81 1.09
C LYS A 92 6.76 -9.75 0.02
N LEU A 93 5.51 -9.65 -0.46
CA LEU A 93 5.11 -8.58 -1.38
C LEU A 93 5.07 -7.21 -0.69
N HIS A 94 4.80 -7.19 0.60
CA HIS A 94 4.78 -5.97 1.41
C HIS A 94 6.20 -5.49 1.80
N LEU A 95 7.08 -6.42 2.16
CA LEU A 95 8.43 -6.13 2.58
C LEU A 95 9.37 -6.00 1.38
N LEU A 96 10.16 -4.94 1.34
CA LEU A 96 11.10 -4.69 0.23
C LEU A 96 12.25 -5.69 0.22
N SER A 97 12.99 -5.73 1.30
CA SER A 97 14.09 -6.65 1.57
C SER A 97 14.46 -6.53 3.05
N ASN A 98 15.19 -7.51 3.57
CA ASN A 98 15.55 -7.56 5.00
C ASN A 98 16.34 -6.35 5.54
N GLN A 99 16.93 -5.52 4.68
CA GLN A 99 17.78 -4.40 5.11
C GLN A 99 17.19 -3.01 4.83
N ALA A 100 16.05 -2.92 4.14
CA ALA A 100 15.60 -1.67 3.54
C ALA A 100 14.56 -0.88 4.36
N ILE A 101 14.03 -1.42 5.45
CA ILE A 101 12.86 -0.84 6.12
C ILE A 101 13.21 0.39 6.96
N GLU A 102 14.29 0.34 7.75
CA GLU A 102 14.67 1.46 8.62
C GLU A 102 15.40 2.56 7.87
N ASN A 103 14.99 3.79 8.07
CA ASN A 103 15.72 4.97 7.63
C ASN A 103 16.48 5.58 8.81
N LYS A 104 17.80 5.60 8.70
CA LYS A 104 18.69 6.27 9.66
C LYS A 104 18.95 7.74 9.34
N THR A 105 18.43 8.24 8.23
CA THR A 105 18.60 9.62 7.78
C THR A 105 17.25 10.30 7.67
N SER A 106 17.21 11.60 8.03
CA SER A 106 16.06 12.46 7.73
C SER A 106 15.84 12.43 6.22
N ASP A 107 14.92 11.59 5.76
CA ASP A 107 14.59 11.52 4.34
C ASP A 107 14.04 12.87 3.92
N ASN A 108 14.69 13.50 2.95
CA ASN A 108 14.19 14.71 2.31
C ASN A 108 12.97 14.31 1.46
N PHE A 109 11.78 14.40 2.07
CA PHE A 109 10.50 14.29 1.35
C PHE A 109 10.12 15.60 0.63
N THR A 110 11.04 16.55 0.53
CA THR A 110 10.80 17.88 -0.07
C THR A 110 10.32 17.78 -1.52
N GLU A 111 10.78 16.78 -2.27
CA GLU A 111 10.32 16.54 -3.65
C GLU A 111 8.84 16.16 -3.73
N TYR A 112 8.28 15.54 -2.66
CA TYR A 112 6.90 15.08 -2.59
C TYR A 112 6.00 16.01 -1.78
N ASN A 113 6.45 17.23 -1.52
CA ASN A 113 5.71 18.19 -0.71
C ASN A 113 4.36 18.52 -1.38
N SER A 114 3.28 18.06 -0.77
CA SER A 114 1.93 18.05 -1.32
C SER A 114 1.17 19.37 -1.16
N ILE A 115 1.86 20.50 -1.32
CA ILE A 115 1.18 21.80 -1.41
C ILE A 115 0.50 21.88 -2.77
N ILE A 116 -0.81 21.67 -2.78
CA ILE A 116 -1.60 21.68 -4.01
C ILE A 116 -1.67 23.12 -4.53
N LYS A 117 -1.07 23.35 -5.68
CA LYS A 117 -1.22 24.61 -6.42
C LYS A 117 -2.64 24.73 -7.03
N LYS A 118 -3.07 25.96 -7.28
CA LYS A 118 -4.32 26.22 -7.99
C LYS A 118 -4.14 25.77 -9.45
N SER A 119 -4.81 24.67 -9.81
CA SER A 119 -4.78 24.15 -11.18
C SER A 119 -5.50 25.10 -12.13
N THR A 120 -4.93 25.31 -13.32
CA THR A 120 -5.56 26.07 -14.42
C THR A 120 -6.56 25.23 -15.22
N TYR A 121 -6.52 23.90 -15.08
CA TYR A 121 -7.41 22.99 -15.77
C TYR A 121 -8.85 23.08 -15.26
N LYS A 122 -9.78 23.32 -16.17
CA LYS A 122 -11.23 23.36 -15.88
C LYS A 122 -11.91 22.13 -16.47
N LEU A 123 -12.83 21.55 -15.71
CA LEU A 123 -13.69 20.48 -16.22
C LEU A 123 -14.73 21.10 -17.16
N ASN A 124 -15.01 20.43 -18.28
CA ASN A 124 -16.18 20.72 -19.10
C ASN A 124 -17.47 20.27 -18.38
N ASP A 125 -18.63 20.51 -18.95
CA ASP A 125 -19.92 20.26 -18.28
C ASP A 125 -20.17 18.76 -18.04
N GLU A 126 -19.80 17.89 -18.98
CA GLU A 126 -19.93 16.44 -18.84
C GLU A 126 -18.98 15.90 -17.76
N GLN A 127 -17.73 16.31 -17.79
CA GLN A 127 -16.73 15.95 -16.78
C GLN A 127 -17.15 16.44 -15.38
N ARG A 128 -17.73 17.64 -15.30
CA ARG A 128 -18.25 18.21 -14.05
C ARG A 128 -19.43 17.43 -13.51
N LYS A 129 -20.38 17.05 -14.36
CA LYS A 129 -21.50 16.17 -13.98
C LYS A 129 -20.98 14.84 -13.45
N CYS A 130 -20.05 14.21 -14.17
CA CYS A 130 -19.41 12.96 -13.76
C CYS A 130 -18.71 13.09 -12.41
N PHE A 131 -17.83 14.08 -12.25
CA PHE A 131 -17.13 14.39 -11.00
C PHE A 131 -18.12 14.59 -9.84
N THR A 132 -19.19 15.35 -10.03
CA THR A 132 -20.20 15.61 -9.00
C THR A 132 -20.90 14.32 -8.56
N ASN A 133 -21.25 13.46 -9.51
CA ASN A 133 -21.89 12.18 -9.21
C ASN A 133 -20.97 11.23 -8.44
N LEU A 134 -19.70 11.16 -8.83
CA LEU A 134 -18.69 10.35 -8.13
C LEU A 134 -18.38 10.90 -6.73
N SER A 135 -18.40 12.23 -6.57
CA SER A 135 -18.10 12.88 -5.28
C SER A 135 -19.21 12.69 -4.24
N LYS A 136 -20.47 12.54 -4.65
CA LYS A 136 -21.62 12.33 -3.74
C LYS A 136 -21.56 11.01 -2.97
N LYS A 137 -20.84 10.01 -3.48
CA LYS A 137 -20.72 8.67 -2.90
C LYS A 137 -19.58 8.52 -1.89
N ASN A 138 -19.00 9.63 -1.42
CA ASN A 138 -17.71 9.64 -0.68
C ASN A 138 -17.74 9.02 0.72
N ASN A 139 -18.90 8.74 1.31
CA ASN A 139 -19.01 8.27 2.69
C ASN A 139 -19.21 6.74 2.83
N LYS A 140 -19.16 6.01 1.71
CA LYS A 140 -19.27 4.55 1.72
C LYS A 140 -18.29 3.96 0.72
N PHE A 141 -17.83 2.73 0.96
CA PHE A 141 -17.10 1.99 -0.06
C PHE A 141 -17.95 1.88 -1.32
N CYS A 142 -17.37 2.24 -2.45
CA CYS A 142 -18.00 2.05 -3.74
C CYS A 142 -16.94 1.83 -4.82
N VAL A 143 -17.27 0.95 -5.74
CA VAL A 143 -16.53 0.78 -6.99
C VAL A 143 -17.28 1.57 -8.07
N ASN A 144 -16.56 2.40 -8.80
CA ASN A 144 -17.13 3.17 -9.90
C ASN A 144 -16.32 2.91 -11.16
N VAL A 145 -17.01 2.73 -12.27
CA VAL A 145 -16.42 2.64 -13.60
C VAL A 145 -16.56 3.99 -14.29
N LEU A 146 -15.42 4.56 -14.70
CA LEU A 146 -15.38 5.81 -15.48
C LEU A 146 -15.14 5.44 -16.95
N GLN A 147 -16.21 5.36 -17.72
CA GLN A 147 -16.16 5.05 -19.14
C GLN A 147 -16.04 6.30 -20.00
N GLY A 148 -15.25 6.24 -21.06
CA GLY A 148 -15.09 7.31 -22.04
C GLY A 148 -14.04 6.96 -23.07
N THR A 149 -14.14 7.56 -24.24
CA THR A 149 -13.16 7.39 -25.33
C THR A 149 -11.77 7.88 -24.93
N THR A 150 -10.75 7.45 -25.64
CA THR A 150 -9.38 7.99 -25.49
C THR A 150 -9.42 9.51 -25.75
N GLY A 151 -8.76 10.30 -24.91
CA GLY A 151 -8.78 11.76 -25.02
C GLY A 151 -9.99 12.46 -24.43
N SER A 152 -11.02 11.75 -23.92
CA SER A 152 -12.22 12.37 -23.29
C SER A 152 -11.93 13.11 -21.98
N GLY A 153 -10.70 13.01 -21.46
CA GLY A 153 -10.28 13.69 -20.24
C GLY A 153 -10.65 12.97 -18.95
N LYS A 154 -10.82 11.63 -18.97
CA LYS A 154 -11.01 10.79 -17.77
C LYS A 154 -10.00 11.13 -16.66
N THR A 155 -8.75 11.34 -17.03
CA THR A 155 -7.65 11.71 -16.13
C THR A 155 -7.97 12.96 -15.31
N LEU A 156 -8.54 14.00 -15.92
CA LEU A 156 -8.91 15.23 -15.22
C LEU A 156 -10.03 15.01 -14.20
N VAL A 157 -10.97 14.10 -14.49
CA VAL A 157 -12.05 13.76 -13.57
C VAL A 157 -11.48 13.10 -12.32
N TYR A 158 -10.68 12.03 -12.48
CA TYR A 158 -10.15 11.35 -11.30
C TYR A 158 -9.03 12.15 -10.60
N PHE A 159 -8.29 13.03 -11.27
CA PHE A 159 -7.37 13.96 -10.60
C PHE A 159 -8.12 14.89 -9.64
N ASN A 160 -9.31 15.35 -10.00
CA ASN A 160 -10.13 16.14 -9.08
C ASN A 160 -10.63 15.33 -7.89
N LEU A 161 -10.96 14.03 -8.06
CA LEU A 161 -11.29 13.13 -6.95
C LEU A 161 -10.08 12.94 -6.01
N ILE A 162 -8.90 12.69 -6.57
CA ILE A 162 -7.65 12.58 -5.82
C ILE A 162 -7.38 13.88 -5.04
N LYS A 163 -7.53 15.04 -5.70
CA LYS A 163 -7.34 16.34 -5.07
C LYS A 163 -8.22 16.51 -3.83
N ASN A 164 -9.49 16.08 -3.90
CA ASN A 164 -10.38 16.13 -2.75
C ASN A 164 -9.91 15.22 -1.60
N LYS A 165 -9.41 14.01 -1.92
CA LYS A 165 -8.88 13.09 -0.90
C LYS A 165 -7.59 13.61 -0.26
N ILE A 166 -6.69 14.21 -1.03
CA ILE A 166 -5.46 14.82 -0.50
C ILE A 166 -5.80 16.00 0.42
N LYS A 167 -6.79 16.83 0.07
CA LYS A 167 -7.29 17.90 0.97
C LYS A 167 -7.84 17.38 2.29
N GLN A 168 -8.38 16.17 2.31
CA GLN A 168 -8.82 15.45 3.51
C GLN A 168 -7.66 14.74 4.24
N ASN A 169 -6.41 15.04 3.89
CA ASN A 169 -5.19 14.42 4.42
C ASN A 169 -5.11 12.90 4.14
N LYS A 170 -5.81 12.41 3.13
CA LYS A 170 -5.74 11.01 2.68
C LYS A 170 -4.72 10.84 1.56
N GLN A 171 -4.26 9.61 1.38
CA GLN A 171 -3.31 9.23 0.32
C GLN A 171 -4.06 8.65 -0.86
N ALA A 172 -3.47 8.79 -2.05
CA ALA A 172 -3.99 8.28 -3.31
C ALA A 172 -3.03 7.30 -3.96
N LEU A 173 -3.54 6.18 -4.44
CA LEU A 173 -2.83 5.22 -5.28
C LEU A 173 -3.42 5.26 -6.69
N ILE A 174 -2.58 5.46 -7.70
CA ILE A 174 -2.92 5.32 -9.11
C ILE A 174 -2.17 4.10 -9.64
N LEU A 175 -2.92 3.07 -10.01
CA LEU A 175 -2.37 1.90 -10.69
C LEU A 175 -2.38 2.15 -12.19
N LEU A 176 -1.22 2.02 -12.81
CA LEU A 176 -1.05 2.05 -14.26
C LEU A 176 -0.37 0.76 -14.74
N PRO A 177 -0.63 0.33 -15.98
CA PRO A 177 0.23 -0.61 -16.67
C PRO A 177 1.68 -0.12 -16.67
N GLU A 178 2.67 -1.02 -16.68
CA GLU A 178 4.09 -0.61 -16.66
C GLU A 178 4.44 0.32 -17.82
N ILE A 179 3.86 0.09 -19.00
CA ILE A 179 4.01 0.96 -20.17
C ILE A 179 3.35 2.33 -20.01
N GLY A 180 2.38 2.46 -19.12
CA GLY A 180 1.70 3.72 -18.78
C GLY A 180 2.47 4.59 -17.78
N LEU A 181 3.51 4.05 -17.16
CA LEU A 181 4.38 4.77 -16.23
C LEU A 181 5.38 5.67 -17.00
N THR A 182 4.86 6.60 -17.79
CA THR A 182 5.63 7.47 -18.66
C THR A 182 5.89 8.82 -18.01
N GLY A 183 6.98 9.48 -18.44
CA GLY A 183 7.27 10.86 -18.02
C GLY A 183 6.16 11.85 -18.44
N GLU A 184 5.37 11.52 -19.45
CA GLU A 184 4.24 12.35 -19.87
C GLU A 184 3.12 12.32 -18.80
N PHE A 185 2.82 11.17 -18.23
CA PHE A 185 1.82 11.07 -17.16
C PHE A 185 2.30 11.78 -15.88
N GLU A 186 3.57 11.63 -15.53
CA GLU A 186 4.17 12.37 -14.41
C GLU A 186 4.10 13.88 -14.64
N LYS A 187 4.37 14.36 -15.85
CA LYS A 187 4.27 15.77 -16.21
C LYS A 187 2.82 16.27 -16.07
N LYS A 188 1.83 15.54 -16.60
CA LYS A 188 0.41 15.87 -16.43
C LYS A 188 0.01 15.95 -14.95
N PHE A 189 0.51 15.03 -14.13
CA PHE A 189 0.28 15.04 -12.68
C PHE A 189 0.89 16.28 -12.04
N LEU A 190 2.17 16.55 -12.32
CA LEU A 190 2.89 17.72 -11.79
C LEU A 190 2.21 19.04 -12.19
N ASP A 191 1.80 19.17 -13.45
CA ASP A 191 1.11 20.36 -13.97
C ASP A 191 -0.23 20.60 -13.28
N PHE A 192 -0.95 19.50 -12.94
CA PHE A 192 -2.25 19.60 -12.27
C PHE A 192 -2.14 19.87 -10.78
N PHE A 193 -1.26 19.16 -10.07
CA PHE A 193 -1.16 19.21 -8.60
C PHE A 193 -0.13 20.20 -8.10
N GLY A 194 0.91 20.50 -8.87
CA GLY A 194 2.02 21.36 -8.49
C GLY A 194 3.10 20.69 -7.65
N PHE A 195 3.04 19.37 -7.49
CA PHE A 195 4.05 18.54 -6.83
C PHE A 195 4.21 17.20 -7.57
N LYS A 196 5.38 16.56 -7.42
CA LYS A 196 5.65 15.27 -8.06
C LYS A 196 4.98 14.12 -7.32
N PRO A 197 4.38 13.14 -8.02
CA PRO A 197 3.95 11.89 -7.42
C PRO A 197 5.17 11.03 -7.10
N ALA A 198 5.06 10.13 -6.13
CA ALA A 198 6.01 9.05 -6.00
C ALA A 198 5.77 8.01 -7.11
N ILE A 199 6.83 7.42 -7.65
CA ILE A 199 6.74 6.41 -8.71
C ILE A 199 7.23 5.07 -8.20
N TRP A 200 6.43 4.01 -8.46
CA TRP A 200 6.71 2.66 -7.95
C TRP A 200 6.62 1.60 -9.05
N HIS A 201 7.76 1.09 -9.46
CA HIS A 201 7.89 -0.02 -10.41
C HIS A 201 9.17 -0.83 -10.16
N SER A 202 9.39 -1.87 -10.94
CA SER A 202 10.52 -2.80 -10.81
C SER A 202 11.88 -2.08 -10.86
N SER A 203 12.04 -1.13 -11.75
CA SER A 203 13.31 -0.41 -12.00
C SER A 203 13.63 0.71 -11.01
N VAL A 204 12.75 1.03 -10.06
CA VAL A 204 13.06 2.01 -8.99
C VAL A 204 14.18 1.47 -8.11
N THR A 205 15.21 2.29 -7.88
CA THR A 205 16.38 1.89 -7.08
C THR A 205 16.00 1.50 -5.65
N PRO A 206 16.74 0.59 -4.99
CA PRO A 206 16.47 0.19 -3.62
C PRO A 206 16.44 1.38 -2.64
N LYS A 207 17.29 2.38 -2.85
CA LYS A 207 17.32 3.62 -2.05
C LYS A 207 15.98 4.37 -2.17
N ASN A 208 15.52 4.60 -3.38
CA ASN A 208 14.26 5.32 -3.63
C ASN A 208 13.05 4.50 -3.16
N LYS A 209 13.04 3.19 -3.35
CA LYS A 209 11.99 2.30 -2.80
C LYS A 209 11.87 2.47 -1.29
N LYS A 210 12.99 2.54 -0.58
CA LYS A 210 13.03 2.75 0.86
C LYS A 210 12.43 4.11 1.25
N ILE A 211 12.82 5.20 0.56
CA ILE A 211 12.30 6.55 0.78
C ILE A 211 10.78 6.56 0.57
N ILE A 212 10.30 6.02 -0.54
CA ILE A 212 8.87 5.95 -0.87
C ILE A 212 8.11 5.14 0.17
N TRP A 213 8.61 3.96 0.53
CA TRP A 213 8.00 3.08 1.52
C TRP A 213 7.81 3.78 2.87
N ASN A 214 8.86 4.43 3.38
CA ASN A 214 8.80 5.21 4.62
C ASN A 214 7.90 6.44 4.50
N GLY A 215 7.97 7.16 3.38
CA GLY A 215 7.14 8.34 3.13
C GLY A 215 5.64 8.01 3.10
N LEU A 216 5.26 6.84 2.58
CA LEU A 216 3.88 6.36 2.63
C LEU A 216 3.48 5.95 4.04
N SER A 217 4.35 5.22 4.76
CA SER A 217 4.11 4.79 6.14
C SER A 217 3.97 5.97 7.11
N ASN A 218 4.73 7.04 6.90
CA ASN A 218 4.66 8.27 7.69
C ASN A 218 3.52 9.21 7.24
N GLY A 219 2.97 9.01 6.04
CA GLY A 219 1.96 9.86 5.44
C GLY A 219 2.50 11.14 4.83
N ASN A 220 3.82 11.25 4.62
CA ASN A 220 4.48 12.39 3.96
C ASN A 220 4.23 12.38 2.45
N ILE A 221 4.15 11.19 1.84
CA ILE A 221 3.79 11.03 0.42
C ILE A 221 2.28 10.89 0.32
N LYS A 222 1.63 11.81 -0.42
CA LYS A 222 0.17 11.86 -0.59
C LYS A 222 -0.32 11.19 -1.85
N ALA A 223 0.51 11.08 -2.88
CA ALA A 223 0.14 10.42 -4.13
C ALA A 223 1.28 9.54 -4.64
N ILE A 224 0.91 8.36 -5.07
CA ILE A 224 1.82 7.41 -5.70
C ILE A 224 1.19 6.87 -6.98
N ILE A 225 2.02 6.76 -8.00
CA ILE A 225 1.70 6.10 -9.26
C ILE A 225 2.54 4.84 -9.31
N GLY A 226 1.91 3.70 -9.57
CA GLY A 226 2.68 2.47 -9.53
C GLY A 226 2.07 1.31 -10.31
N ALA A 227 2.93 0.32 -10.56
CA ALA A 227 2.55 -0.98 -11.05
C ALA A 227 1.89 -1.83 -9.94
N ARG A 228 1.50 -3.05 -10.28
CA ARG A 228 0.82 -4.05 -9.42
C ARG A 228 1.29 -4.11 -7.97
N SER A 229 2.61 -4.14 -7.76
CA SER A 229 3.22 -4.29 -6.43
C SER A 229 2.99 -3.10 -5.50
N SER A 230 2.61 -1.93 -6.01
CA SER A 230 2.28 -0.76 -5.20
C SER A 230 1.05 -0.95 -4.31
N LEU A 231 0.20 -1.93 -4.62
CA LEU A 231 -0.93 -2.32 -3.77
C LEU A 231 -0.53 -2.79 -2.37
N PHE A 232 0.67 -3.32 -2.20
CA PHE A 232 1.14 -3.89 -0.93
C PHE A 232 1.89 -2.90 -0.06
N LEU A 233 2.03 -1.64 -0.47
CA LEU A 233 2.75 -0.62 0.26
C LEU A 233 2.06 -0.21 1.58
N PRO A 234 2.82 0.28 2.57
CA PRO A 234 2.32 0.62 3.90
C PRO A 234 1.67 2.00 3.94
N PHE A 235 0.53 2.17 3.32
CA PHE A 235 -0.19 3.43 3.38
C PHE A 235 -0.64 3.74 4.82
N LYS A 236 -0.35 4.96 5.29
CA LYS A 236 -0.83 5.46 6.57
C LYS A 236 -2.34 5.74 6.53
N ASN A 237 -2.81 6.34 5.45
CA ASN A 237 -4.21 6.77 5.32
C ASN A 237 -4.65 6.78 3.84
N LEU A 238 -4.69 5.59 3.22
CA LEU A 238 -5.16 5.45 1.84
C LEU A 238 -6.65 5.79 1.76
N GLY A 239 -7.03 6.68 0.85
CA GLY A 239 -8.41 7.14 0.71
C GLY A 239 -9.03 6.95 -0.67
N ILE A 240 -8.20 6.67 -1.68
CA ILE A 240 -8.66 6.40 -3.04
C ILE A 240 -7.67 5.53 -3.78
N VAL A 241 -8.18 4.56 -4.53
CA VAL A 241 -7.41 3.76 -5.49
C VAL A 241 -8.02 3.99 -6.87
N ILE A 242 -7.19 4.39 -7.81
CA ILE A 242 -7.54 4.51 -9.24
C ILE A 242 -6.86 3.36 -9.97
N VAL A 243 -7.58 2.69 -10.84
CA VAL A 243 -7.03 1.74 -11.80
C VAL A 243 -7.31 2.30 -13.18
N ASP A 244 -6.29 2.85 -13.82
CA ASP A 244 -6.41 3.38 -15.18
C ASP A 244 -6.01 2.30 -16.18
N GLU A 245 -6.62 2.30 -17.37
CA GLU A 245 -6.48 1.24 -18.39
C GLU A 245 -6.77 -0.17 -17.80
N GLU A 246 -7.87 -0.31 -17.06
CA GLU A 246 -8.22 -1.48 -16.23
C GLU A 246 -8.27 -2.81 -17.00
N HIS A 247 -8.43 -2.74 -18.32
CA HIS A 247 -8.48 -3.88 -19.23
C HIS A 247 -7.10 -4.43 -19.61
N ASP A 248 -6.00 -3.72 -19.24
CA ASP A 248 -4.66 -4.13 -19.60
C ASP A 248 -4.27 -5.44 -18.88
N GLN A 249 -3.75 -6.37 -19.66
CA GLN A 249 -3.34 -7.70 -19.16
C GLN A 249 -2.15 -7.64 -18.20
N SER A 250 -1.36 -6.55 -18.21
CA SER A 250 -0.24 -6.37 -17.31
C SER A 250 -0.64 -6.29 -15.83
N PHE A 251 -1.93 -6.08 -15.52
CA PHE A 251 -2.44 -6.18 -14.15
C PHE A 251 -2.50 -7.62 -13.62
N LYS A 252 -2.41 -8.62 -14.49
CA LYS A 252 -2.27 -10.02 -14.08
C LYS A 252 -0.80 -10.33 -13.83
N GLN A 253 -0.50 -10.92 -12.68
CA GLN A 253 0.81 -11.48 -12.34
C GLN A 253 0.70 -12.98 -12.34
N ASP A 254 1.52 -13.66 -13.15
CA ASP A 254 1.56 -15.12 -13.26
C ASP A 254 2.83 -15.70 -12.63
N GLU A 255 3.89 -14.92 -12.44
CA GLU A 255 5.14 -15.36 -11.84
C GLU A 255 5.14 -15.23 -10.32
N GLY A 256 5.56 -16.29 -9.62
CA GLY A 256 5.64 -16.33 -8.17
C GLY A 256 4.27 -16.42 -7.51
N VAL A 257 3.78 -15.32 -6.95
CA VAL A 257 2.42 -15.23 -6.42
C VAL A 257 1.49 -14.74 -7.53
N SER A 258 0.57 -15.61 -7.98
CA SER A 258 -0.40 -15.26 -9.02
C SER A 258 -1.55 -14.43 -8.44
N TYR A 259 -1.85 -13.28 -9.06
CA TYR A 259 -3.00 -12.44 -8.72
C TYR A 259 -3.32 -11.42 -9.81
N ASN A 260 -4.54 -10.87 -9.78
CA ASN A 260 -4.93 -9.73 -10.61
C ASN A 260 -4.99 -8.45 -9.76
N ALA A 261 -4.16 -7.47 -10.08
CA ALA A 261 -4.04 -6.24 -9.30
C ALA A 261 -5.32 -5.39 -9.30
N ARG A 262 -6.12 -5.42 -10.38
CA ARG A 262 -7.42 -4.74 -10.44
C ARG A 262 -8.38 -5.30 -9.37
N ASP A 263 -8.48 -6.62 -9.28
CA ASP A 263 -9.38 -7.28 -8.33
C ASP A 263 -8.89 -7.08 -6.89
N MET A 264 -7.57 -7.13 -6.69
CA MET A 264 -6.95 -6.84 -5.39
C MET A 264 -7.15 -5.39 -4.96
N ALA A 265 -7.17 -4.43 -5.91
CA ALA A 265 -7.44 -3.02 -5.61
C ALA A 265 -8.83 -2.80 -5.03
N ILE A 266 -9.84 -3.50 -5.56
CA ILE A 266 -11.22 -3.46 -5.06
C ILE A 266 -11.26 -3.94 -3.61
N SER A 267 -10.66 -5.10 -3.34
CA SER A 267 -10.66 -5.70 -2.00
C SER A 267 -9.88 -4.87 -1.00
N ARG A 268 -8.73 -4.30 -1.41
CA ARG A 268 -7.98 -3.40 -0.55
C ARG A 268 -8.78 -2.15 -0.19
N ALA A 269 -9.48 -1.55 -1.15
CA ALA A 269 -10.33 -0.39 -0.89
C ALA A 269 -11.53 -0.72 0.00
N CYS A 270 -12.12 -1.90 -0.15
CA CYS A 270 -13.20 -2.38 0.71
C CYS A 270 -12.76 -2.50 2.17
N LEU A 271 -11.62 -3.14 2.41
CA LEU A 271 -11.06 -3.34 3.76
C LEU A 271 -10.64 -2.05 4.45
N LEU A 272 -10.28 -1.01 3.70
CA LEU A 272 -10.01 0.32 4.27
C LEU A 272 -11.26 0.93 4.89
N TYR A 273 -12.42 0.71 4.26
CA TYR A 273 -13.67 1.32 4.72
C TYR A 273 -14.26 0.58 5.93
N THR A 274 -14.21 -0.75 5.94
CA THR A 274 -14.81 -1.55 7.03
C THR A 274 -14.11 -1.38 8.37
N SER A 275 -12.83 -1.04 8.39
CA SER A 275 -12.07 -0.82 9.63
C SER A 275 -12.21 0.60 10.18
N ASP A 276 -12.39 1.61 9.32
CA ASP A 276 -12.71 2.98 9.79
C ASP A 276 -14.05 2.98 10.55
N ALA A 277 -15.01 2.15 10.13
CA ALA A 277 -16.32 2.03 10.80
C ALA A 277 -16.28 1.26 12.13
N ALA A 278 -15.26 0.47 12.39
CA ALA A 278 -15.08 -0.28 13.64
C ALA A 278 -14.31 0.52 14.71
N ASP A 279 -13.52 1.50 14.30
CA ASP A 279 -12.77 2.37 15.22
C ASP A 279 -13.62 3.56 15.75
N ASP A 280 -14.82 3.79 15.16
CA ASP A 280 -15.79 4.83 15.57
C ASP A 280 -16.86 4.32 16.57
N GLN A 281 -16.74 3.08 17.08
CA GLN A 281 -17.57 2.50 18.15
C GLN A 281 -16.75 2.32 19.43
#